data_6f4d0ead19e7370ff49c82008e75017a
#
_entry.id   6f4d0ead19e7370ff49c82008e75017a
#
_cell.length_a   1.000
_cell.length_b   1.000
_cell.length_c   1.000
_cell.angle_alpha   90.00
_cell.angle_beta   90.00
_cell.angle_gamma   90.00
#
_symmetry.space_group_name_H-M   'P 1'
#
loop_
_entity.id
_entity.type
_entity.pdbx_description
1 polymer ?
#
loop_
_entity_poly.entity_id
_entity_poly.type
_entity_poly.pdbx_seq_one_letter_code
_entity_poly.pdbx_strand_id
1 'polypeptide(L)'
;MSGALVVGVGSDLRRDDAVGRHVAEEYEARSLGDVAVIVTTQLVPELVEPISAAERVVFVDASVDVSDVTGVPVEPLSGAGESHHSTPAALLGLAERLGMNVPPAFLVQIPAHDLSLGERLSPRTAALVPVALALVGDLAAGRDP
;
A
#
# COMPACT_ATOMS: atom_id res chain seq x y z
N MET A 1 -10.37 -18.66 -3.61
CA MET A 1 -10.77 -17.47 -4.28
C MET A 1 -9.94 -16.28 -3.87
N SER A 2 -9.35 -15.64 -4.83
CA SER A 2 -8.59 -14.45 -4.54
C SER A 2 -9.49 -13.24 -4.66
N GLY A 3 -9.29 -12.30 -3.79
CA GLY A 3 -9.90 -11.00 -3.87
C GLY A 3 -8.82 -9.96 -3.95
N ALA A 4 -9.09 -8.77 -3.42
CA ALA A 4 -8.10 -7.73 -3.35
C ALA A 4 -7.11 -8.01 -2.22
N LEU A 5 -5.89 -7.53 -2.42
CA LEU A 5 -4.87 -7.51 -1.38
C LEU A 5 -4.55 -6.06 -1.04
N VAL A 6 -4.59 -5.71 0.22
CA VAL A 6 -4.17 -4.38 0.70
C VAL A 6 -2.85 -4.56 1.45
N VAL A 7 -1.84 -3.80 1.06
CA VAL A 7 -0.52 -3.85 1.68
C VAL A 7 -0.23 -2.50 2.33
N GLY A 8 -0.24 -2.47 3.65
CA GLY A 8 0.09 -1.27 4.41
C GLY A 8 1.56 -1.26 4.78
N VAL A 9 2.24 -0.18 4.45
CA VAL A 9 3.69 -0.07 4.61
C VAL A 9 4.02 1.03 5.60
N GLY A 10 4.98 0.79 6.48
CA GLY A 10 5.51 1.82 7.33
C GLY A 10 6.01 1.31 8.66
N SER A 11 6.79 2.16 9.32
CA SER A 11 7.32 1.89 10.65
C SER A 11 6.39 2.47 11.71
N ASP A 12 6.04 1.68 12.70
CA ASP A 12 5.19 2.14 13.80
C ASP A 12 5.97 2.92 14.86
N LEU A 13 7.25 3.20 14.60
CA LEU A 13 8.09 3.94 15.52
C LEU A 13 8.28 5.40 15.14
N ARG A 14 7.80 5.84 13.98
CA ARG A 14 8.01 7.18 13.47
C ARG A 14 6.72 7.87 13.09
N ARG A 15 5.81 7.93 14.03
CA ARG A 15 4.54 8.66 13.94
C ARG A 15 3.87 8.47 12.59
N ASP A 16 3.87 9.48 11.73
CA ASP A 16 3.10 9.44 10.48
C ASP A 16 3.61 8.42 9.47
N ASP A 17 4.83 7.92 9.65
CA ASP A 17 5.31 6.83 8.80
C ASP A 17 4.45 5.58 8.94
N ALA A 18 3.73 5.45 10.04
CA ALA A 18 2.85 4.31 10.31
C ALA A 18 1.47 4.46 9.69
N VAL A 19 1.16 5.57 9.00
CA VAL A 19 -0.22 5.81 8.56
C VAL A 19 -0.70 4.77 7.56
N GLY A 20 0.18 4.27 6.68
CA GLY A 20 -0.21 3.22 5.74
C GLY A 20 -0.60 1.93 6.45
N ARG A 21 0.19 1.54 7.46
CA ARG A 21 -0.13 0.38 8.29
C ARG A 21 -1.45 0.59 9.02
N HIS A 22 -1.61 1.78 9.58
CA HIS A 22 -2.80 2.12 10.37
C HIS A 22 -4.06 2.00 9.51
N VAL A 23 -4.02 2.54 8.30
CA VAL A 23 -5.15 2.46 7.39
C VAL A 23 -5.44 1.01 6.99
N ALA A 24 -4.40 0.24 6.70
CA ALA A 24 -4.59 -1.16 6.32
C ALA A 24 -5.20 -1.97 7.46
N GLU A 25 -4.73 -1.77 8.69
CA GLU A 25 -5.27 -2.47 9.85
C GLU A 25 -6.72 -2.07 10.12
N GLU A 26 -7.02 -0.80 9.99
CA GLU A 26 -8.37 -0.30 10.17
C GLU A 26 -9.30 -0.87 9.08
N TYR A 27 -8.81 -0.93 7.85
CA TYR A 27 -9.57 -1.49 6.74
C TYR A 27 -9.88 -2.97 6.99
N GLU A 28 -8.90 -3.72 7.47
CA GLU A 28 -9.09 -5.14 7.80
C GLU A 28 -10.17 -5.31 8.86
N ALA A 29 -10.15 -4.46 9.88
CA ALA A 29 -11.11 -4.54 10.98
C ALA A 29 -12.54 -4.27 10.52
N ARG A 30 -12.71 -3.52 9.43
CA ARG A 30 -14.03 -3.16 8.90
C ARG A 30 -14.47 -4.03 7.74
N SER A 31 -13.54 -4.81 7.17
CA SER A 31 -13.84 -5.58 5.97
C SER A 31 -14.64 -6.84 6.34
N LEU A 32 -15.62 -7.14 5.52
CA LEU A 32 -16.45 -8.32 5.69
C LEU A 32 -16.31 -9.29 4.52
N GLY A 33 -15.33 -9.10 3.65
CA GLY A 33 -15.30 -9.84 2.41
C GLY A 33 -13.94 -10.33 2.01
N ASP A 34 -13.74 -10.43 0.71
CA ASP A 34 -12.62 -11.09 0.07
C ASP A 34 -11.38 -10.22 -0.01
N VAL A 35 -11.01 -9.61 1.09
CA VAL A 35 -9.83 -8.76 1.14
C VAL A 35 -8.81 -9.36 2.09
N ALA A 36 -7.61 -9.60 1.58
CA ALA A 36 -6.49 -9.97 2.41
C ALA A 36 -5.70 -8.71 2.74
N VAL A 37 -5.13 -8.63 3.92
CA VAL A 37 -4.38 -7.47 4.37
C VAL A 37 -3.02 -7.92 4.87
N ILE A 38 -1.97 -7.27 4.39
CA ILE A 38 -0.60 -7.47 4.87
C ILE A 38 -0.10 -6.13 5.37
N VAL A 39 0.54 -6.15 6.53
CA VAL A 39 1.16 -4.97 7.12
C VAL A 39 2.65 -5.25 7.24
N THR A 40 3.47 -4.34 6.76
CA THR A 40 4.92 -4.55 6.76
C THR A 40 5.66 -3.25 6.98
N THR A 41 6.86 -3.34 7.53
CA THR A 41 7.71 -2.18 7.70
C THR A 41 8.26 -1.71 6.35
N GLN A 42 8.56 -2.64 5.46
CA GLN A 42 9.04 -2.33 4.12
C GLN A 42 8.66 -3.45 3.17
N LEU A 43 8.63 -3.13 1.88
CA LEU A 43 8.33 -4.12 0.85
C LEU A 43 9.53 -5.04 0.68
N VAL A 44 9.26 -6.34 0.57
CA VAL A 44 10.28 -7.38 0.41
C VAL A 44 9.90 -8.28 -0.75
N PRO A 45 10.88 -8.94 -1.39
CA PRO A 45 10.62 -9.77 -2.58
C PRO A 45 9.61 -10.88 -2.36
N GLU A 46 9.52 -11.40 -1.15
CA GLU A 46 8.58 -12.48 -0.84
C GLU A 46 7.12 -12.09 -1.08
N LEU A 47 6.83 -10.80 -1.09
CA LEU A 47 5.47 -10.32 -1.32
C LEU A 47 4.97 -10.58 -2.73
N VAL A 48 5.84 -10.95 -3.68
CA VAL A 48 5.38 -11.25 -5.04
C VAL A 48 4.39 -12.41 -5.05
N GLU A 49 4.49 -13.35 -4.11
CA GLU A 49 3.57 -14.47 -4.08
C GLU A 49 2.14 -14.06 -3.76
N PRO A 50 1.86 -13.40 -2.62
CA PRO A 50 0.49 -12.96 -2.37
C PRO A 50 0.00 -11.92 -3.37
N ILE A 51 0.90 -11.07 -3.89
CA ILE A 51 0.52 -10.10 -4.90
C ILE A 51 0.03 -10.82 -6.16
N SER A 52 0.78 -11.80 -6.64
CA SER A 52 0.43 -12.51 -7.87
C SER A 52 -0.84 -13.34 -7.73
N ALA A 53 -1.18 -13.74 -6.53
CA ALA A 53 -2.38 -14.51 -6.27
C ALA A 53 -3.64 -13.63 -6.14
N ALA A 54 -3.48 -12.32 -6.00
CA ALA A 54 -4.60 -11.42 -5.80
C ALA A 54 -5.21 -10.98 -7.13
N GLU A 55 -6.48 -10.58 -7.10
CA GLU A 55 -7.13 -10.02 -8.28
C GLU A 55 -6.75 -8.54 -8.46
N ARG A 56 -6.47 -7.86 -7.37
CA ARG A 56 -6.07 -6.46 -7.36
C ARG A 56 -5.18 -6.26 -6.14
N VAL A 57 -4.27 -5.31 -6.20
CA VAL A 57 -3.46 -4.97 -5.04
C VAL A 57 -3.46 -3.46 -4.83
N VAL A 58 -3.62 -3.05 -3.57
CA VAL A 58 -3.60 -1.64 -3.18
C VAL A 58 -2.52 -1.49 -2.12
N PHE A 59 -1.48 -0.76 -2.47
CA PHE A 59 -0.42 -0.39 -1.52
C PHE A 59 -0.82 0.90 -0.82
N VAL A 60 -0.56 1.00 0.47
CA VAL A 60 -0.89 2.19 1.25
C VAL A 60 0.35 2.61 2.01
N ASP A 61 0.79 3.84 1.79
CA ASP A 61 2.05 4.33 2.35
C ASP A 61 1.96 5.82 2.68
N ALA A 62 2.80 6.24 3.61
CA ALA A 62 2.98 7.66 3.91
C ALA A 62 3.86 8.32 2.86
N SER A 63 3.68 9.60 2.65
CA SER A 63 4.54 10.35 1.74
C SER A 63 4.68 11.79 2.24
N VAL A 64 5.91 12.30 2.18
CA VAL A 64 6.17 13.72 2.45
C VAL A 64 6.02 14.57 1.19
N ASP A 65 5.80 13.94 0.05
CA ASP A 65 5.79 14.60 -1.24
C ASP A 65 4.39 14.92 -1.76
N VAL A 66 3.36 14.50 -1.05
CA VAL A 66 1.97 14.77 -1.44
C VAL A 66 1.33 15.69 -0.42
N SER A 67 0.41 16.54 -0.88
CA SER A 67 -0.31 17.45 0.00
C SER A 67 -1.73 16.95 0.32
N ASP A 68 -2.21 15.97 -0.45
CA ASP A 68 -3.52 15.36 -0.23
C ASP A 68 -3.37 13.85 -0.36
N VAL A 69 -4.38 13.11 0.11
CA VAL A 69 -4.45 11.68 -0.14
C VAL A 69 -4.61 11.46 -1.64
N THR A 70 -3.74 10.64 -2.22
CA THR A 70 -3.76 10.34 -3.65
C THR A 70 -3.83 8.84 -3.87
N GLY A 71 -4.44 8.44 -4.98
CA GLY A 71 -4.42 7.05 -5.43
C GLY A 71 -4.06 7.03 -6.91
N VAL A 72 -3.00 6.32 -7.25
CA VAL A 72 -2.50 6.26 -8.62
C VAL A 72 -2.25 4.81 -9.03
N PRO A 73 -2.44 4.47 -10.31
CA PRO A 73 -2.07 3.14 -10.77
C PRO A 73 -0.55 2.95 -10.72
N VAL A 74 -0.14 1.71 -10.50
CA VAL A 74 1.28 1.34 -10.45
C VAL A 74 1.54 0.37 -11.59
N GLU A 75 2.53 0.70 -12.43
CA GLU A 75 2.98 -0.19 -13.50
C GLU A 75 4.26 -0.89 -13.09
N PRO A 76 4.48 -2.12 -13.56
CA PRO A 76 5.73 -2.80 -13.26
C PRO A 76 6.93 -2.01 -13.78
N LEU A 77 7.93 -1.86 -12.93
CA LEU A 77 9.16 -1.22 -13.35
C LEU A 77 9.89 -2.15 -14.30
N SER A 78 10.15 -1.68 -15.52
CA SER A 78 10.88 -2.47 -16.50
C SER A 78 12.35 -2.05 -16.45
N GLY A 79 13.21 -3.01 -16.71
CA GLY A 79 14.63 -2.75 -16.73
C GLY A 79 15.39 -3.83 -16.00
N ALA A 80 16.48 -4.26 -16.60
CA ALA A 80 17.32 -5.28 -16.04
C ALA A 80 18.26 -4.69 -15.01
N GLY A 81 18.68 -5.49 -14.06
CA GLY A 81 19.73 -5.13 -13.13
C GLY A 81 19.29 -4.34 -11.91
N GLU A 82 18.01 -4.11 -11.78
CA GLU A 82 17.52 -3.43 -10.59
C GLU A 82 17.54 -4.38 -9.41
N SER A 83 18.26 -4.01 -8.36
CA SER A 83 18.37 -4.85 -7.19
C SER A 83 17.50 -4.37 -6.02
N HIS A 84 16.85 -3.22 -6.16
CA HIS A 84 16.00 -2.70 -5.11
C HIS A 84 14.55 -3.07 -5.36
N HIS A 85 13.92 -3.69 -4.38
CA HIS A 85 12.52 -4.12 -4.49
C HIS A 85 11.66 -3.43 -3.43
N SER A 86 12.08 -2.22 -3.02
CA SER A 86 11.41 -1.51 -1.93
C SER A 86 10.29 -0.59 -2.40
N THR A 87 10.02 -0.55 -3.69
CA THR A 87 8.88 0.22 -4.23
C THR A 87 7.84 -0.72 -4.82
N PRO A 88 6.58 -0.30 -4.85
CA PRO A 88 5.55 -1.12 -5.51
C PRO A 88 5.90 -1.45 -6.96
N ALA A 89 6.37 -0.46 -7.73
CA ALA A 89 6.68 -0.69 -9.14
C ALA A 89 7.81 -1.71 -9.31
N ALA A 90 8.84 -1.63 -8.48
CA ALA A 90 9.95 -2.58 -8.55
C ALA A 90 9.52 -3.98 -8.17
N LEU A 91 8.64 -4.10 -7.18
CA LEU A 91 8.13 -5.39 -6.75
C LEU A 91 7.28 -6.04 -7.83
N LEU A 92 6.42 -5.25 -8.51
CA LEU A 92 5.64 -5.75 -9.64
C LEU A 92 6.57 -6.15 -10.80
N GLY A 93 7.62 -5.37 -11.03
CA GLY A 93 8.62 -5.72 -12.06
C GLY A 93 9.31 -7.05 -11.77
N LEU A 94 9.59 -7.32 -10.50
CA LEU A 94 10.17 -8.61 -10.10
C LEU A 94 9.19 -9.75 -10.39
N ALA A 95 7.92 -9.58 -10.06
CA ALA A 95 6.91 -10.60 -10.36
C ALA A 95 6.85 -10.87 -11.85
N GLU A 96 6.90 -9.82 -12.66
CA GLU A 96 6.88 -9.96 -14.11
C GLU A 96 8.08 -10.75 -14.62
N ARG A 97 9.29 -10.43 -14.13
CA ARG A 97 10.50 -11.13 -14.54
C ARG A 97 10.51 -12.58 -14.11
N LEU A 98 9.81 -12.91 -13.03
CA LEU A 98 9.69 -14.29 -12.57
C LEU A 98 8.59 -15.06 -13.29
N GLY A 99 7.91 -14.44 -14.25
CA GLY A 99 6.82 -15.08 -14.98
C GLY A 99 5.54 -15.23 -14.17
N MET A 100 5.42 -14.48 -13.09
CA MET A 100 4.24 -14.53 -12.24
C MET A 100 3.21 -13.52 -12.69
N ASN A 101 1.96 -13.73 -12.31
CA ASN A 101 0.89 -12.83 -12.66
C ASN A 101 1.09 -11.46 -12.00
N VAL A 102 0.81 -10.39 -12.75
CA VAL A 102 0.85 -9.02 -12.23
C VAL A 102 -0.57 -8.47 -12.28
N PRO A 103 -1.25 -8.39 -11.15
CA PRO A 103 -2.62 -7.87 -11.13
C PRO A 103 -2.64 -6.35 -11.27
N PRO A 104 -3.80 -5.77 -11.58
CA PRO A 104 -3.95 -4.31 -11.46
C PRO A 104 -3.52 -3.86 -10.07
N ALA A 105 -2.72 -2.79 -10.02
CA ALA A 105 -2.11 -2.34 -8.79
C ALA A 105 -2.24 -0.84 -8.64
N PHE A 106 -2.41 -0.38 -7.41
CA PHE A 106 -2.59 1.03 -7.09
C PHE A 106 -1.78 1.38 -5.85
N LEU A 107 -1.34 2.62 -5.78
CA LEU A 107 -0.65 3.16 -4.61
C LEU A 107 -1.46 4.30 -4.03
N VAL A 108 -1.87 4.16 -2.79
CA VAL A 108 -2.50 5.22 -2.02
C VAL A 108 -1.42 5.84 -1.16
N GLN A 109 -1.19 7.15 -1.35
CA GLN A 109 -0.22 7.88 -0.55
C GLN A 109 -0.94 8.89 0.33
N ILE A 110 -0.51 8.96 1.58
CA ILE A 110 -1.14 9.78 2.60
C ILE A 110 -0.11 10.77 3.11
N PRO A 111 -0.43 12.07 3.13
CA PRO A 111 0.53 13.07 3.60
C PRO A 111 1.03 12.79 5.01
N ALA A 112 2.34 12.78 5.18
CA ALA A 112 3.00 12.65 6.46
C ALA A 112 3.52 14.02 6.89
N HIS A 113 3.26 14.40 8.12
CA HIS A 113 3.60 15.73 8.63
C HIS A 113 4.64 15.68 9.76
N ASP A 114 4.78 14.54 10.42
CA ASP A 114 5.68 14.39 11.55
C ASP A 114 6.26 12.98 11.54
N LEU A 115 7.55 12.88 11.26
CA LEU A 115 8.25 11.60 11.21
C LEU A 115 9.20 11.39 12.39
N SER A 116 9.05 12.20 13.43
CA SER A 116 9.87 12.04 14.63
C SER A 116 9.50 10.74 15.35
N LEU A 117 10.33 10.31 16.26
CA LEU A 117 10.07 9.08 17.02
C LEU A 117 8.81 9.25 17.86
N GLY A 118 8.00 8.21 17.87
CA GLY A 118 6.75 8.20 18.62
C GLY A 118 5.76 7.25 17.98
N GLU A 119 4.67 6.98 18.70
CA GLU A 119 3.70 5.97 18.28
C GLU A 119 2.41 6.54 17.72
N ARG A 120 2.16 7.83 17.91
CA ARG A 120 0.88 8.42 17.50
C ARG A 120 1.03 9.18 16.19
N LEU A 121 0.03 9.07 15.36
CA LEU A 121 -0.06 9.92 14.18
C LEU A 121 -0.24 11.37 14.62
N SER A 122 0.33 12.30 13.84
CA SER A 122 0.04 13.72 14.05
C SER A 122 -1.44 13.96 13.82
N PRO A 123 -2.03 14.98 14.44
CA PRO A 123 -3.45 15.27 14.23
C PRO A 123 -3.81 15.51 12.78
N ARG A 124 -2.92 16.16 12.01
CA ARG A 124 -3.19 16.43 10.59
C ARG A 124 -3.25 15.15 9.78
N THR A 125 -2.31 14.22 10.00
CA THR A 125 -2.31 12.95 9.29
C THR A 125 -3.47 12.07 9.77
N ALA A 126 -3.73 12.03 11.07
CA ALA A 126 -4.84 11.25 11.61
C ALA A 126 -6.17 11.66 11.01
N ALA A 127 -6.36 12.95 10.73
CA ALA A 127 -7.61 13.45 10.14
C ALA A 127 -7.81 12.94 8.72
N LEU A 128 -6.76 12.47 8.05
CA LEU A 128 -6.85 11.98 6.68
C LEU A 128 -7.15 10.48 6.59
N VAL A 129 -7.12 9.77 7.73
CA VAL A 129 -7.36 8.33 7.73
C VAL A 129 -8.73 7.97 7.13
N PRO A 130 -9.83 8.66 7.49
CA PRO A 130 -11.12 8.33 6.86
C PRO A 130 -11.14 8.50 5.35
N VAL A 131 -10.46 9.53 4.85
CA VAL A 131 -10.37 9.77 3.40
C VAL A 131 -9.60 8.62 2.73
N ALA A 132 -8.49 8.21 3.33
CA ALA A 132 -7.69 7.11 2.81
C ALA A 132 -8.47 5.80 2.85
N LEU A 133 -9.21 5.53 3.91
CA LEU A 133 -10.04 4.33 4.02
C LEU A 133 -11.05 4.25 2.90
N ALA A 134 -11.70 5.36 2.58
CA ALA A 134 -12.69 5.39 1.50
C ALA A 134 -12.03 5.09 0.15
N LEU A 135 -10.86 5.67 -0.09
CA LEU A 135 -10.16 5.45 -1.35
C LEU A 135 -9.67 4.00 -1.47
N VAL A 136 -9.10 3.46 -0.40
CA VAL A 136 -8.67 2.05 -0.39
C VAL A 136 -9.85 1.14 -0.69
N GLY A 137 -11.01 1.41 -0.09
CA GLY A 137 -12.20 0.62 -0.32
C GLY A 137 -12.66 0.68 -1.77
N ASP A 138 -12.62 1.86 -2.38
CA ASP A 138 -12.98 2.02 -3.79
C ASP A 138 -12.04 1.23 -4.70
N LEU A 139 -10.74 1.37 -4.49
CA LEU A 139 -9.76 0.69 -5.32
C LEU A 139 -9.80 -0.82 -5.13
N ALA A 140 -9.99 -1.29 -3.91
CA ALA A 140 -10.09 -2.72 -3.64
C ALA A 140 -11.33 -3.33 -4.29
N ALA A 141 -12.39 -2.54 -4.42
CA ALA A 141 -13.64 -2.99 -5.03
C ALA A 141 -13.64 -2.85 -6.57
N GLY A 142 -12.57 -2.35 -7.14
CA GLY A 142 -12.48 -2.19 -8.60
C GLY A 142 -13.01 -0.86 -9.10
N ARG A 143 -13.24 0.09 -8.23
CA ARG A 143 -13.64 1.44 -8.64
C ARG A 143 -12.38 2.28 -8.77
N ASP A 144 -11.94 2.49 -9.98
CA ASP A 144 -10.71 3.22 -10.25
C ASP A 144 -10.87 4.71 -9.96
N PRO A 145 -9.76 5.39 -9.66
CA PRO A 145 -9.80 6.81 -9.35
C PRO A 145 -10.18 7.66 -10.55
#